data_71164f1a11a383e748ffdf20e8f18ee8
#
_entry.id   71164f1a11a383e748ffdf20e8f18ee8
#
_cell.length_a   1.000
_cell.length_b   1.000
_cell.length_c   1.000
_cell.angle_alpha   90.00
_cell.angle_beta   90.00
_cell.angle_gamma   90.00
#
_symmetry.space_group_name_H-M   'P 1'
#
loop_
_entity.id
_entity.type
_entity.pdbx_description
1 polymer ?
#
loop_
_entity_poly.entity_id
_entity_poly.type
_entity_poly.pdbx_seq_one_letter_code
_entity_poly.pdbx_strand_id
1 'polypeptide(L)'
;EQLLMKTKRSLLLIFTLCAALSLTACNGKQPANTEKPQDTQTESSAASSDDSSSELDDLYQQENQLFADHKDVWDKVFGMMNKSTADPSGNYADYLAGTVESNKDSFTEDELKILNDDIETIREIEEKITAIEKKNAASDSNSQKNNSDDVSPFKDFSAKDFDGNSVDESLFSKNAVTVVNFWFTGCKPCVAELSKLNELNDAIKASGGEVVGINTETFDGNETAIKEAADILKSQGAKYRNLSVDSTSDAGKYASNIMAFPTTILVDRNGNIVGDPMLGGIDNQENYDALMKQIQSVIDA
;
A
#
# COMPACT_ATOMS: atom_id res chain seq x y z
N GLU A 1 32.40 -36.47 -30.41
CA GLU A 1 32.15 -36.11 -31.82
C GLU A 1 31.11 -35.02 -31.85
N GLN A 2 31.58 -33.80 -32.00
CA GLN A 2 31.43 -32.91 -33.16
C GLN A 2 29.97 -32.46 -33.37
N LEU A 3 29.60 -31.22 -33.49
CA LEU A 3 30.16 -30.02 -34.11
C LEU A 3 29.24 -28.85 -33.77
N LEU A 4 29.63 -27.81 -33.13
CA LEU A 4 30.04 -26.51 -33.67
C LEU A 4 29.13 -25.93 -34.78
N MET A 5 28.51 -24.79 -34.49
CA MET A 5 28.54 -23.51 -35.24
C MET A 5 27.42 -22.61 -34.73
N LYS A 6 27.76 -21.54 -34.06
CA LYS A 6 27.89 -20.12 -34.50
C LYS A 6 26.88 -19.70 -35.55
N THR A 7 26.00 -18.75 -35.14
CA THR A 7 25.83 -17.52 -35.91
C THR A 7 25.31 -16.38 -35.02
N LYS A 8 26.16 -15.37 -34.87
CA LYS A 8 25.83 -13.99 -34.57
C LYS A 8 25.01 -13.41 -35.73
N ARG A 9 23.97 -12.64 -35.44
CA ARG A 9 23.58 -11.53 -36.30
C ARG A 9 22.97 -10.41 -35.45
N SER A 10 23.77 -9.36 -35.33
CA SER A 10 23.38 -7.96 -35.15
C SER A 10 22.40 -7.52 -36.20
N LEU A 11 21.47 -6.66 -35.83
CA LEU A 11 20.89 -5.58 -36.65
C LEU A 11 20.26 -4.60 -35.67
N LEU A 12 20.89 -3.56 -35.36
CA LEU A 12 20.98 -2.18 -35.79
C LEU A 12 19.65 -1.54 -36.21
N LEU A 13 19.25 -0.58 -35.35
CA LEU A 13 18.75 0.79 -35.61
C LEU A 13 17.72 0.99 -36.75
N ILE A 14 16.60 1.57 -36.39
CA ILE A 14 16.09 2.76 -37.13
C ILE A 14 15.38 3.71 -36.15
N PHE A 15 16.01 4.86 -35.93
CA PHE A 15 15.41 6.12 -35.49
C PHE A 15 14.57 6.67 -36.65
N THR A 16 13.34 7.07 -36.39
CA THR A 16 12.66 8.05 -37.25
C THR A 16 11.99 9.09 -36.39
N LEU A 17 12.65 10.22 -36.35
CA LEU A 17 12.21 11.54 -35.96
C LEU A 17 11.25 12.08 -37.04
N CYS A 18 10.04 12.45 -36.68
CA CYS A 18 9.21 13.33 -37.51
C CYS A 18 8.67 14.48 -36.67
N ALA A 19 9.39 15.59 -36.76
CA ALA A 19 8.86 16.92 -36.49
C ALA A 19 8.07 17.41 -37.72
N ALA A 20 6.86 17.91 -37.51
CA ALA A 20 6.21 18.77 -38.46
C ALA A 20 5.40 19.85 -37.74
N LEU A 21 5.94 21.03 -37.74
CA LEU A 21 5.27 22.31 -37.50
C LEU A 21 4.20 22.57 -38.56
N SER A 22 3.05 23.07 -38.16
CA SER A 22 2.21 23.87 -39.04
C SER A 22 1.54 24.98 -38.22
N LEU A 23 2.08 26.16 -38.38
CA LEU A 23 1.46 27.45 -38.08
C LEU A 23 0.44 27.77 -39.14
N THR A 24 -0.77 28.17 -38.76
CA THR A 24 -1.62 29.05 -39.59
C THR A 24 -2.32 30.05 -38.69
N ALA A 25 -1.91 31.30 -38.86
CA ALA A 25 -2.58 32.49 -38.39
C ALA A 25 -3.66 32.90 -39.34
N CYS A 26 -4.81 33.38 -38.85
CA CYS A 26 -5.63 34.35 -39.55
C CYS A 26 -6.39 35.26 -38.59
N ASN A 27 -6.08 36.45 -38.72
CA ASN A 27 -6.42 37.77 -38.29
C ASN A 27 -7.89 38.17 -38.45
N GLY A 28 -8.46 38.97 -37.51
CA GLY A 28 -9.76 39.62 -37.69
C GLY A 28 -10.25 40.45 -36.52
N LYS A 29 -9.69 41.65 -36.34
CA LYS A 29 -10.28 42.91 -35.87
C LYS A 29 -11.20 43.00 -34.64
N GLN A 30 -10.67 43.74 -33.67
CA GLN A 30 -11.33 44.53 -32.61
C GLN A 30 -12.12 45.75 -33.18
N PRO A 31 -13.14 46.34 -32.45
CA PRO A 31 -12.75 47.45 -31.58
C PRO A 31 -13.44 47.50 -30.18
N ALA A 32 -12.77 48.30 -29.35
CA ALA A 32 -12.92 48.65 -27.97
C ALA A 32 -14.30 49.16 -27.52
N ASN A 33 -14.60 48.97 -26.21
CA ASN A 33 -14.79 50.09 -25.29
C ASN A 33 -14.79 49.62 -23.79
N THR A 34 -13.96 50.24 -23.02
CA THR A 34 -13.95 50.74 -21.65
C THR A 34 -15.09 50.35 -20.71
N GLU A 35 -14.78 49.72 -19.54
CA GLU A 35 -14.87 50.28 -18.21
C GLU A 35 -14.52 49.24 -17.14
N LYS A 36 -13.62 49.66 -16.23
CA LYS A 36 -13.30 48.96 -14.95
C LYS A 36 -14.23 49.51 -13.87
N PRO A 37 -14.72 48.68 -12.92
CA PRO A 37 -14.15 48.76 -11.59
C PRO A 37 -14.00 47.42 -10.85
N GLN A 38 -12.88 47.30 -10.21
CA GLN A 38 -12.58 47.05 -8.79
C GLN A 38 -13.10 45.79 -8.10
N ASP A 39 -12.08 44.98 -7.72
CA ASP A 39 -11.90 44.14 -6.52
C ASP A 39 -13.11 43.42 -5.90
N THR A 40 -13.09 42.11 -5.95
CA THR A 40 -13.20 41.29 -4.77
C THR A 40 -12.40 39.99 -5.00
N GLN A 41 -11.26 39.89 -4.31
CA GLN A 41 -10.55 38.64 -4.10
C GLN A 41 -11.46 37.71 -3.32
N THR A 42 -11.78 36.57 -3.94
CA THR A 42 -12.17 35.39 -3.20
C THR A 42 -11.13 34.35 -3.61
N GLU A 43 -10.09 34.25 -2.79
CA GLU A 43 -9.17 33.12 -2.85
C GLU A 43 -9.98 31.86 -2.49
N SER A 44 -10.19 31.04 -3.49
CA SER A 44 -10.67 29.68 -3.31
C SER A 44 -9.49 28.85 -2.84
N SER A 45 -9.43 28.57 -1.56
CA SER A 45 -8.56 27.55 -0.97
C SER A 45 -9.14 26.17 -1.27
N ALA A 46 -8.72 25.61 -2.40
CA ALA A 46 -8.94 24.22 -2.75
C ALA A 46 -7.72 23.73 -3.56
N ALA A 47 -6.56 23.66 -2.91
CA ALA A 47 -5.35 23.07 -3.48
C ALA A 47 -4.41 22.70 -2.33
N SER A 48 -4.72 21.66 -1.55
CA SER A 48 -3.78 21.14 -0.53
C SER A 48 -3.79 19.62 -0.32
N SER A 49 -4.76 18.89 -0.84
CA SER A 49 -4.79 17.41 -0.69
C SER A 49 -4.16 16.68 -1.88
N ASP A 50 -4.23 17.25 -3.07
CA ASP A 50 -3.69 16.65 -4.30
C ASP A 50 -2.15 16.80 -4.38
N ASP A 51 -1.61 17.88 -3.78
CA ASP A 51 -0.18 18.20 -3.78
C ASP A 51 0.61 17.33 -2.79
N SER A 52 0.07 17.04 -1.61
CA SER A 52 0.74 16.21 -0.61
C SER A 52 0.73 14.71 -0.93
N SER A 53 -0.28 14.21 -1.66
CA SER A 53 -0.30 12.83 -2.15
C SER A 53 0.76 12.61 -3.22
N SER A 54 0.87 13.55 -4.17
CA SER A 54 1.91 13.51 -5.22
C SER A 54 3.33 13.60 -4.63
N GLU A 55 3.52 14.40 -3.57
CA GLU A 55 4.81 14.52 -2.89
C GLU A 55 5.21 13.23 -2.15
N LEU A 56 4.25 12.54 -1.54
CA LEU A 56 4.49 11.22 -0.92
C LEU A 56 4.85 10.17 -1.98
N ASP A 57 4.13 10.10 -3.09
CA ASP A 57 4.41 9.18 -4.19
C ASP A 57 5.82 9.39 -4.75
N ASP A 58 6.24 10.65 -4.92
CA ASP A 58 7.58 10.99 -5.38
C ASP A 58 8.68 10.55 -4.38
N LEU A 59 8.43 10.68 -3.08
CA LEU A 59 9.37 10.25 -2.03
C LEU A 59 9.52 8.72 -2.00
N TYR A 60 8.43 7.99 -2.08
CA TYR A 60 8.47 6.52 -2.17
C TYR A 60 9.15 6.03 -3.46
N GLN A 61 8.96 6.73 -4.58
CA GLN A 61 9.67 6.41 -5.82
C GLN A 61 11.18 6.65 -5.70
N GLN A 62 11.62 7.71 -5.02
CA GLN A 62 13.04 7.97 -4.76
C GLN A 62 13.67 6.86 -3.93
N GLU A 63 12.99 6.41 -2.88
CA GLU A 63 13.46 5.29 -2.04
C GLU A 63 13.56 3.99 -2.84
N ASN A 64 12.53 3.64 -3.59
CA ASN A 64 12.53 2.46 -4.46
C ASN A 64 13.64 2.52 -5.51
N GLN A 65 13.98 3.71 -6.01
CA GLN A 65 15.05 3.89 -6.98
C GLN A 65 16.44 3.59 -6.36
N LEU A 66 16.69 3.99 -5.11
CA LEU A 66 17.93 3.64 -4.40
C LEU A 66 18.10 2.12 -4.29
N PHE A 67 17.05 1.41 -3.92
CA PHE A 67 17.08 -0.05 -3.87
C PHE A 67 17.30 -0.68 -5.25
N ALA A 68 16.75 -0.10 -6.31
CA ALA A 68 16.93 -0.57 -7.68
C ALA A 68 18.34 -0.30 -8.22
N ASP A 69 18.91 0.86 -7.93
CA ASP A 69 20.24 1.27 -8.37
C ASP A 69 21.36 0.40 -7.76
N HIS A 70 21.18 -0.02 -6.50
CA HIS A 70 22.12 -0.86 -5.77
C HIS A 70 21.53 -2.24 -5.40
N LYS A 71 20.71 -2.79 -6.30
CA LYS A 71 19.91 -4.01 -6.07
C LYS A 71 20.72 -5.18 -5.52
N ASP A 72 21.90 -5.47 -6.07
CA ASP A 72 22.69 -6.64 -5.68
C ASP A 72 23.14 -6.57 -4.21
N VAL A 73 23.37 -5.37 -3.69
CA VAL A 73 23.78 -5.13 -2.30
C VAL A 73 22.55 -5.13 -1.39
N TRP A 74 21.45 -4.48 -1.81
CA TRP A 74 20.21 -4.45 -1.06
C TRP A 74 19.52 -5.83 -0.95
N ASP A 75 19.59 -6.66 -1.99
CA ASP A 75 19.10 -8.05 -1.93
C ASP A 75 19.78 -8.86 -0.81
N LYS A 76 21.07 -8.61 -0.53
CA LYS A 76 21.76 -9.24 0.61
C LYS A 76 21.18 -8.74 1.94
N VAL A 77 20.98 -7.42 2.11
CA VAL A 77 20.40 -6.85 3.33
C VAL A 77 18.99 -7.40 3.56
N PHE A 78 18.13 -7.38 2.54
CA PHE A 78 16.77 -7.90 2.63
C PHE A 78 16.72 -9.39 2.97
N GLY A 79 17.69 -10.17 2.48
CA GLY A 79 17.85 -11.59 2.86
C GLY A 79 18.27 -11.82 4.31
N MET A 80 18.83 -10.82 4.99
CA MET A 80 19.27 -10.87 6.37
C MET A 80 18.30 -10.22 7.37
N MET A 81 17.30 -9.48 6.86
CA MET A 81 16.32 -8.78 7.70
C MET A 81 15.51 -9.77 8.54
N ASN A 82 15.49 -9.53 9.83
CA ASN A 82 14.63 -10.26 10.76
C ASN A 82 13.53 -9.32 11.26
N LYS A 83 12.32 -9.51 10.75
CA LYS A 83 11.17 -8.65 11.04
C LYS A 83 10.71 -8.64 12.49
N SER A 84 11.14 -9.62 13.29
CA SER A 84 10.85 -9.67 14.73
C SER A 84 11.58 -8.61 15.56
N THR A 85 12.51 -7.86 14.96
CA THR A 85 13.28 -6.79 15.62
C THR A 85 12.98 -5.39 15.09
N ALA A 86 12.06 -5.26 14.12
CA ALA A 86 11.65 -3.98 13.60
C ALA A 86 10.78 -3.26 14.64
N ASP A 87 11.16 -2.04 15.03
CA ASP A 87 10.31 -1.14 15.80
C ASP A 87 9.33 -0.47 14.82
N PRO A 88 8.02 -0.77 14.88
CA PRO A 88 7.05 -0.19 13.97
C PRO A 88 6.86 1.33 14.15
N SER A 89 7.37 1.90 15.25
CA SER A 89 7.37 3.34 15.51
C SER A 89 8.69 4.02 15.14
N GLY A 90 9.70 3.25 14.75
CA GLY A 90 11.04 3.71 14.40
C GLY A 90 11.14 4.16 12.94
N ASN A 91 12.15 4.98 12.66
CA ASN A 91 12.51 5.31 11.27
C ASN A 91 13.02 4.07 10.54
N TYR A 92 12.50 3.80 9.34
CA TYR A 92 12.87 2.61 8.56
C TYR A 92 14.38 2.54 8.26
N ALA A 93 15.03 3.68 8.04
CA ALA A 93 16.48 3.75 7.84
C ALA A 93 17.25 3.25 9.07
N ASP A 94 16.75 3.45 10.30
CA ASP A 94 17.39 2.95 11.52
C ASP A 94 17.32 1.42 11.59
N TYR A 95 16.23 0.83 11.15
CA TYR A 95 16.10 -0.62 11.04
C TYR A 95 17.06 -1.21 10.00
N LEU A 96 17.19 -0.56 8.82
CA LEU A 96 18.14 -0.94 7.79
C LEU A 96 19.58 -0.82 8.31
N ALA A 97 19.93 0.30 8.97
CA ALA A 97 21.24 0.52 9.58
C ALA A 97 21.58 -0.56 10.61
N GLY A 98 20.63 -0.88 11.47
CA GLY A 98 20.79 -1.95 12.48
C GLY A 98 21.04 -3.33 11.85
N THR A 99 20.34 -3.61 10.73
CA THR A 99 20.53 -4.87 9.99
C THR A 99 21.93 -4.93 9.37
N VAL A 100 22.38 -3.85 8.73
CA VAL A 100 23.71 -3.75 8.11
C VAL A 100 24.81 -3.88 9.16
N GLU A 101 24.73 -3.12 10.27
CA GLU A 101 25.73 -3.18 11.35
C GLU A 101 25.81 -4.56 12.00
N SER A 102 24.66 -5.22 12.21
CA SER A 102 24.62 -6.57 12.78
C SER A 102 25.23 -7.64 11.87
N ASN A 103 25.33 -7.38 10.58
CA ASN A 103 25.83 -8.31 9.57
C ASN A 103 27.02 -7.73 8.76
N LYS A 104 27.73 -6.75 9.30
CA LYS A 104 28.77 -6.02 8.58
C LYS A 104 29.88 -6.88 7.98
N ASP A 105 30.22 -8.00 8.63
CA ASP A 105 31.22 -8.94 8.17
C ASP A 105 30.81 -9.68 6.86
N SER A 106 29.55 -9.55 6.44
CA SER A 106 29.00 -10.13 5.21
C SER A 106 29.14 -9.20 4.00
N PHE A 107 29.63 -7.99 4.21
CA PHE A 107 29.78 -6.95 3.18
C PHE A 107 31.23 -6.52 3.00
N THR A 108 31.59 -6.13 1.79
CA THR A 108 32.86 -5.49 1.50
C THR A 108 32.84 -4.03 1.96
N GLU A 109 34.02 -3.39 2.05
CA GLU A 109 34.14 -1.96 2.41
C GLU A 109 33.37 -1.05 1.42
N ASP A 110 33.42 -1.39 0.12
CA ASP A 110 32.70 -0.65 -0.93
C ASP A 110 31.17 -0.82 -0.79
N GLU A 111 30.70 -2.03 -0.50
CA GLU A 111 29.27 -2.31 -0.25
C GLU A 111 28.78 -1.59 1.00
N LEU A 112 29.54 -1.60 2.09
CA LEU A 112 29.21 -0.86 3.32
C LEU A 112 29.12 0.63 3.07
N LYS A 113 30.01 1.17 2.22
CA LYS A 113 29.95 2.59 1.86
C LYS A 113 28.65 2.91 1.11
N ILE A 114 28.30 2.11 0.09
CA ILE A 114 27.04 2.27 -0.66
C ILE A 114 25.84 2.21 0.28
N LEU A 115 25.75 1.18 1.12
CA LEU A 115 24.66 0.99 2.07
C LEU A 115 24.53 2.17 3.03
N ASN A 116 25.64 2.68 3.57
CA ASN A 116 25.58 3.81 4.49
C ASN A 116 25.16 5.12 3.80
N ASP A 117 25.63 5.37 2.58
CA ASP A 117 25.24 6.54 1.79
C ASP A 117 23.74 6.48 1.44
N ASP A 118 23.23 5.30 1.03
CA ASP A 118 21.82 5.08 0.75
C ASP A 118 20.94 5.19 2.01
N ILE A 119 21.34 4.58 3.13
CA ILE A 119 20.62 4.64 4.40
C ILE A 119 20.45 6.08 4.88
N GLU A 120 21.48 6.92 4.73
CA GLU A 120 21.36 8.34 5.08
C GLU A 120 20.34 9.06 4.19
N THR A 121 20.34 8.76 2.88
CA THR A 121 19.34 9.30 1.94
C THR A 121 17.92 8.81 2.28
N ILE A 122 17.77 7.52 2.59
CA ILE A 122 16.48 6.93 3.03
C ILE A 122 16.01 7.62 4.32
N ARG A 123 16.91 7.87 5.28
CA ARG A 123 16.56 8.60 6.51
C ARG A 123 15.96 9.97 6.24
N GLU A 124 16.58 10.74 5.32
CA GLU A 124 16.06 12.05 4.92
C GLU A 124 14.69 11.96 4.21
N ILE A 125 14.48 10.91 3.41
CA ILE A 125 13.21 10.63 2.74
C ILE A 125 12.13 10.31 3.79
N GLU A 126 12.39 9.39 4.70
CA GLU A 126 11.50 8.96 5.77
C GLU A 126 11.12 10.11 6.73
N GLU A 127 12.06 11.02 7.03
CA GLU A 127 11.78 12.22 7.81
C GLU A 127 10.78 13.15 7.09
N LYS A 128 10.89 13.29 5.76
CA LYS A 128 9.95 14.07 4.95
C LYS A 128 8.60 13.40 4.89
N ILE A 129 8.54 12.08 4.65
CA ILE A 129 7.32 11.29 4.68
C ILE A 129 6.60 11.48 6.03
N THR A 130 7.31 11.28 7.14
CA THR A 130 6.78 11.46 8.49
C THR A 130 6.25 12.89 8.73
N ALA A 131 6.94 13.91 8.18
CA ALA A 131 6.51 15.31 8.32
C ALA A 131 5.21 15.59 7.53
N ILE A 132 5.08 15.01 6.32
CA ILE A 132 3.87 15.14 5.50
C ILE A 132 2.71 14.39 6.16
N GLU A 133 2.93 13.17 6.62
CA GLU A 133 1.92 12.36 7.33
C GLU A 133 1.44 13.06 8.60
N LYS A 134 2.35 13.59 9.42
CA LYS A 134 1.98 14.39 10.61
C LYS A 134 1.22 15.66 10.27
N LYS A 135 1.57 16.32 9.16
CA LYS A 135 0.85 17.50 8.68
C LYS A 135 -0.55 17.12 8.22
N ASN A 136 -0.69 16.01 7.50
CA ASN A 136 -1.98 15.48 7.06
C ASN A 136 -2.81 15.05 8.27
N ALA A 137 -2.26 14.29 9.22
CA ALA A 137 -2.93 13.91 10.46
C ALA A 137 -3.29 15.13 11.35
N ALA A 138 -2.48 16.19 11.37
CA ALA A 138 -2.80 17.42 12.08
C ALA A 138 -3.90 18.24 11.37
N SER A 139 -3.95 18.16 10.04
CA SER A 139 -5.04 18.74 9.25
C SER A 139 -6.35 17.96 9.46
N ASP A 140 -6.27 16.63 9.53
CA ASP A 140 -7.39 15.74 9.82
C ASP A 140 -7.90 15.91 11.26
N SER A 141 -7.02 16.05 12.25
CA SER A 141 -7.43 16.29 13.65
C SER A 141 -8.12 17.65 13.88
N ASN A 142 -7.89 18.64 13.01
CA ASN A 142 -8.64 19.90 13.03
C ASN A 142 -9.96 19.80 12.21
N SER A 143 -10.06 18.82 11.30
CA SER A 143 -11.27 18.52 10.53
C SER A 143 -12.23 17.58 11.30
N GLN A 144 -11.73 16.78 12.25
CA GLN A 144 -12.55 15.87 13.07
C GLN A 144 -13.50 16.55 14.06
N LYS A 145 -13.51 17.89 14.15
CA LYS A 145 -14.48 18.61 15.01
C LYS A 145 -15.71 19.15 14.30
N ASN A 146 -15.77 19.13 12.97
CA ASN A 146 -16.94 19.64 12.24
C ASN A 146 -17.07 19.08 10.82
N ASN A 147 -17.18 17.77 10.62
CA ASN A 147 -17.91 17.24 9.48
C ASN A 147 -18.28 15.77 9.74
N SER A 148 -19.56 15.53 9.88
CA SER A 148 -20.21 14.23 9.97
C SER A 148 -20.41 13.58 8.60
N ASP A 149 -19.41 13.69 7.68
CA ASP A 149 -19.48 13.13 6.33
C ASP A 149 -18.17 12.44 5.89
N ASP A 150 -17.33 12.01 6.82
CA ASP A 150 -16.22 11.11 6.48
C ASP A 150 -16.78 9.70 6.28
N VAL A 151 -17.18 9.45 5.04
CA VAL A 151 -17.82 8.19 4.63
C VAL A 151 -16.74 7.13 4.65
N SER A 152 -16.87 6.15 5.56
CA SER A 152 -15.99 4.97 5.59
C SER A 152 -15.79 4.37 4.19
N PRO A 153 -14.58 3.92 3.83
CA PRO A 153 -14.32 3.27 2.55
C PRO A 153 -15.12 1.98 2.36
N PHE A 154 -15.72 1.46 3.42
CA PHE A 154 -16.57 0.25 3.40
C PHE A 154 -18.07 0.55 3.45
N LYS A 155 -18.47 1.82 3.35
CA LYS A 155 -19.86 2.19 3.12
C LYS A 155 -20.24 1.86 1.68
N ASP A 156 -21.46 1.39 1.47
CA ASP A 156 -21.94 0.91 0.17
C ASP A 156 -21.00 -0.16 -0.45
N PHE A 157 -20.36 -0.95 0.41
CA PHE A 157 -19.39 -1.97 0.05
C PHE A 157 -19.97 -3.00 -0.89
N SER A 158 -19.23 -3.31 -1.95
CA SER A 158 -19.55 -4.39 -2.89
C SER A 158 -18.27 -5.09 -3.34
N ALA A 159 -18.29 -6.40 -3.31
CA ALA A 159 -17.18 -7.26 -3.70
C ALA A 159 -17.70 -8.59 -4.26
N LYS A 160 -16.80 -9.43 -4.74
CA LYS A 160 -17.04 -10.85 -4.96
C LYS A 160 -16.04 -11.66 -4.15
N ASP A 161 -16.48 -12.75 -3.57
CA ASP A 161 -15.53 -13.72 -3.03
C ASP A 161 -14.85 -14.51 -4.19
N PHE A 162 -13.81 -15.27 -3.85
CA PHE A 162 -13.08 -16.04 -4.86
C PHE A 162 -13.89 -17.21 -5.47
N ASP A 163 -15.05 -17.54 -4.87
CA ASP A 163 -16.02 -18.49 -5.44
C ASP A 163 -17.04 -17.80 -6.36
N GLY A 164 -16.95 -16.47 -6.52
CA GLY A 164 -17.81 -15.64 -7.38
C GLY A 164 -19.11 -15.18 -6.73
N ASN A 165 -19.32 -15.43 -5.44
CA ASN A 165 -20.51 -14.97 -4.72
C ASN A 165 -20.40 -13.46 -4.45
N SER A 166 -21.52 -12.74 -4.60
CA SER A 166 -21.59 -11.33 -4.26
C SER A 166 -21.54 -11.13 -2.75
N VAL A 167 -20.74 -10.16 -2.32
CA VAL A 167 -20.57 -9.72 -0.94
C VAL A 167 -20.86 -8.23 -0.89
N ASP A 168 -21.74 -7.81 0.00
CA ASP A 168 -22.15 -6.43 0.18
C ASP A 168 -21.87 -5.94 1.62
N GLU A 169 -22.28 -4.72 1.94
CA GLU A 169 -22.12 -4.09 3.24
C GLU A 169 -22.72 -4.91 4.39
N SER A 170 -23.62 -5.85 4.12
CA SER A 170 -24.14 -6.76 5.13
C SER A 170 -23.08 -7.67 5.75
N LEU A 171 -21.90 -7.78 5.11
CA LEU A 171 -20.73 -8.42 5.69
C LEU A 171 -20.41 -7.81 7.06
N PHE A 172 -20.38 -6.47 7.14
CA PHE A 172 -20.02 -5.77 8.39
C PHE A 172 -21.16 -5.79 9.40
N SER A 173 -22.39 -5.50 8.98
CA SER A 173 -23.53 -5.43 9.90
C SER A 173 -23.89 -6.77 10.56
N LYS A 174 -23.53 -7.89 9.96
CA LYS A 174 -23.73 -9.25 10.52
C LYS A 174 -22.66 -9.63 11.53
N ASN A 175 -21.51 -8.97 11.51
CA ASN A 175 -20.37 -9.29 12.36
C ASN A 175 -20.26 -8.28 13.52
N ALA A 176 -19.82 -8.74 14.69
CA ALA A 176 -19.46 -7.85 15.79
C ALA A 176 -18.21 -7.03 15.43
N VAL A 177 -17.27 -7.68 14.72
CA VAL A 177 -16.07 -7.10 14.15
C VAL A 177 -15.71 -7.87 12.88
N THR A 178 -15.26 -7.16 11.85
CA THR A 178 -14.65 -7.77 10.67
C THR A 178 -13.18 -7.41 10.65
N VAL A 179 -12.32 -8.42 10.65
CA VAL A 179 -10.86 -8.28 10.52
C VAL A 179 -10.55 -8.32 9.03
N VAL A 180 -10.08 -7.21 8.46
CA VAL A 180 -9.74 -7.12 7.03
C VAL A 180 -8.23 -7.13 6.89
N ASN A 181 -7.70 -8.16 6.25
CA ASN A 181 -6.28 -8.33 5.99
C ASN A 181 -5.97 -8.06 4.52
N PHE A 182 -5.02 -7.15 4.27
CA PHE A 182 -4.55 -6.81 2.92
C PHE A 182 -3.25 -7.56 2.63
N TRP A 183 -3.20 -8.22 1.48
CA TRP A 183 -2.07 -9.06 1.09
C TRP A 183 -1.92 -9.15 -0.43
N PHE A 184 -0.80 -9.73 -0.91
CA PHE A 184 -0.60 -10.09 -2.31
C PHE A 184 0.22 -11.39 -2.44
N THR A 185 0.15 -12.06 -3.60
CA THR A 185 0.70 -13.41 -3.79
C THR A 185 2.23 -13.48 -3.68
N GLY A 186 2.93 -12.43 -4.10
CA GLY A 186 4.38 -12.31 -3.98
C GLY A 186 4.90 -11.94 -2.59
N CYS A 187 4.02 -11.55 -1.67
CA CYS A 187 4.38 -11.13 -0.31
C CYS A 187 4.67 -12.33 0.60
N LYS A 188 5.92 -12.73 0.74
CA LYS A 188 6.31 -13.86 1.59
C LYS A 188 5.79 -13.78 3.03
N PRO A 189 5.91 -12.63 3.76
CA PRO A 189 5.36 -12.53 5.12
C PRO A 189 3.84 -12.62 5.15
N CYS A 190 3.13 -12.11 4.12
CA CYS A 190 1.69 -12.27 4.04
C CYS A 190 1.30 -13.75 3.91
N VAL A 191 1.98 -14.48 3.02
CA VAL A 191 1.73 -15.92 2.83
C VAL A 191 2.02 -16.72 4.11
N ALA A 192 3.04 -16.34 4.86
CA ALA A 192 3.42 -17.02 6.11
C ALA A 192 2.33 -16.92 7.20
N GLU A 193 1.54 -15.84 7.25
CA GLU A 193 0.49 -15.65 8.26
C GLU A 193 -0.87 -16.23 7.88
N LEU A 194 -1.10 -16.66 6.62
CA LEU A 194 -2.44 -17.09 6.15
C LEU A 194 -3.07 -18.20 6.99
N SER A 195 -2.27 -19.19 7.42
CA SER A 195 -2.75 -20.24 8.32
C SER A 195 -3.13 -19.68 9.69
N LYS A 196 -2.39 -18.69 10.19
CA LYS A 196 -2.66 -18.03 11.47
C LYS A 196 -3.92 -17.16 11.41
N LEU A 197 -4.14 -16.47 10.30
CA LEU A 197 -5.40 -15.75 10.03
C LEU A 197 -6.61 -16.71 9.99
N ASN A 198 -6.44 -17.91 9.46
CA ASN A 198 -7.48 -18.92 9.50
C ASN A 198 -7.78 -19.39 10.94
N GLU A 199 -6.76 -19.62 11.77
CA GLU A 199 -6.94 -19.92 13.20
C GLU A 199 -7.64 -18.77 13.93
N LEU A 200 -7.26 -17.53 13.65
CA LEU A 200 -7.89 -16.32 14.19
C LEU A 200 -9.38 -16.28 13.80
N ASN A 201 -9.70 -16.52 12.52
CA ASN A 201 -11.09 -16.56 12.04
C ASN A 201 -11.94 -17.56 12.84
N ASP A 202 -11.41 -18.75 13.07
CA ASP A 202 -12.11 -19.80 13.84
C ASP A 202 -12.25 -19.38 15.33
N ALA A 203 -11.24 -18.73 15.90
CA ALA A 203 -11.24 -18.28 17.30
C ALA A 203 -12.28 -17.18 17.57
N ILE A 204 -12.41 -16.18 16.66
CA ILE A 204 -13.31 -15.03 16.88
C ILE A 204 -14.76 -15.31 16.43
N LYS A 205 -14.99 -16.37 15.67
CA LYS A 205 -16.31 -16.71 15.12
C LYS A 205 -17.40 -16.87 16.18
N ALA A 206 -17.08 -17.48 17.31
CA ALA A 206 -18.03 -17.66 18.41
C ALA A 206 -18.45 -16.33 19.06
N SER A 207 -17.61 -15.30 18.97
CA SER A 207 -17.87 -13.94 19.44
C SER A 207 -18.48 -13.04 18.34
N GLY A 208 -18.84 -13.63 17.20
CA GLY A 208 -19.45 -12.91 16.08
C GLY A 208 -18.44 -12.14 15.21
N GLY A 209 -17.15 -12.48 15.27
CA GLY A 209 -16.14 -11.93 14.39
C GLY A 209 -15.94 -12.74 13.11
N GLU A 210 -15.42 -12.12 12.07
CA GLU A 210 -15.03 -12.76 10.81
C GLU A 210 -13.72 -12.15 10.32
N VAL A 211 -12.82 -13.00 9.80
CA VAL A 211 -11.64 -12.55 9.06
C VAL A 211 -11.95 -12.60 7.56
N VAL A 212 -11.62 -11.54 6.84
CA VAL A 212 -11.66 -11.50 5.38
C VAL A 212 -10.32 -11.02 4.83
N GLY A 213 -9.87 -11.59 3.72
CA GLY A 213 -8.70 -11.14 2.98
C GLY A 213 -9.12 -10.27 1.79
N ILE A 214 -8.35 -9.24 1.50
CA ILE A 214 -8.39 -8.52 0.23
C ILE A 214 -7.00 -8.65 -0.40
N ASN A 215 -6.92 -9.39 -1.50
CA ASN A 215 -5.68 -9.52 -2.26
C ASN A 215 -5.63 -8.41 -3.30
N THR A 216 -4.59 -7.56 -3.24
CA THR A 216 -4.49 -6.36 -4.09
C THR A 216 -4.17 -6.64 -5.57
N GLU A 217 -3.86 -7.88 -5.92
CA GLU A 217 -3.67 -8.30 -7.31
C GLU A 217 -4.97 -8.83 -7.96
N THR A 218 -6.03 -9.07 -7.15
CA THR A 218 -7.28 -9.69 -7.61
C THR A 218 -8.39 -8.68 -7.93
N PHE A 219 -8.07 -7.40 -7.98
CA PHE A 219 -9.06 -6.35 -8.30
C PHE A 219 -9.77 -6.62 -9.62
N ASP A 220 -10.98 -6.09 -9.73
CA ASP A 220 -11.81 -6.14 -10.95
C ASP A 220 -12.13 -7.56 -11.43
N GLY A 221 -12.03 -8.56 -10.54
CA GLY A 221 -12.29 -9.95 -10.87
C GLY A 221 -11.22 -10.58 -11.75
N ASN A 222 -9.95 -10.19 -11.61
CA ASN A 222 -8.83 -10.78 -12.33
C ASN A 222 -8.75 -12.29 -12.05
N GLU A 223 -9.31 -13.10 -12.94
CA GLU A 223 -9.44 -14.55 -12.76
C GLU A 223 -8.09 -15.26 -12.61
N THR A 224 -7.04 -14.80 -13.29
CA THR A 224 -5.70 -15.39 -13.18
C THR A 224 -5.14 -15.16 -11.79
N ALA A 225 -5.18 -13.94 -11.29
CA ALA A 225 -4.69 -13.59 -9.95
C ALA A 225 -5.55 -14.25 -8.85
N ILE A 226 -6.87 -14.33 -9.03
CA ILE A 226 -7.78 -15.04 -8.11
C ILE A 226 -7.39 -16.51 -8.01
N LYS A 227 -7.11 -17.16 -9.15
CA LYS A 227 -6.70 -18.57 -9.15
C LYS A 227 -5.36 -18.77 -8.44
N GLU A 228 -4.37 -17.93 -8.70
CA GLU A 228 -3.06 -17.99 -8.05
C GLU A 228 -3.19 -17.78 -6.53
N ALA A 229 -3.93 -16.77 -6.11
CA ALA A 229 -4.22 -16.49 -4.71
C ALA A 229 -4.96 -17.66 -4.02
N ALA A 230 -5.96 -18.24 -4.69
CA ALA A 230 -6.71 -19.41 -4.17
C ALA A 230 -5.81 -20.65 -4.02
N ASP A 231 -4.90 -20.90 -4.97
CA ASP A 231 -3.94 -22.00 -4.88
C ASP A 231 -2.98 -21.80 -3.68
N ILE A 232 -2.54 -20.56 -3.39
CA ILE A 232 -1.74 -20.22 -2.21
C ILE A 232 -2.54 -20.44 -0.93
N LEU A 233 -3.75 -19.88 -0.81
CA LEU A 233 -4.61 -20.07 0.35
C LEU A 233 -4.81 -21.55 0.66
N LYS A 234 -5.10 -22.34 -0.37
CA LYS A 234 -5.25 -23.79 -0.25
C LYS A 234 -3.96 -24.46 0.23
N SER A 235 -2.81 -24.07 -0.26
CA SER A 235 -1.51 -24.64 0.15
C SER A 235 -1.19 -24.32 1.61
N GLN A 236 -1.66 -23.18 2.13
CA GLN A 236 -1.50 -22.76 3.52
C GLN A 236 -2.63 -23.26 4.44
N GLY A 237 -3.60 -24.00 3.90
CA GLY A 237 -4.76 -24.50 4.66
C GLY A 237 -5.75 -23.40 5.09
N ALA A 238 -5.62 -22.21 4.54
CA ALA A 238 -6.50 -21.07 4.80
C ALA A 238 -7.84 -21.21 4.07
N LYS A 239 -8.95 -21.04 4.79
CA LYS A 239 -10.32 -21.21 4.28
C LYS A 239 -11.21 -20.01 4.56
N TYR A 240 -10.67 -18.98 5.25
CA TYR A 240 -11.41 -17.75 5.45
C TYR A 240 -11.65 -17.03 4.14
N ARG A 241 -12.69 -16.23 4.09
CA ARG A 241 -13.16 -15.57 2.87
C ARG A 241 -12.10 -14.59 2.34
N ASN A 242 -11.84 -14.66 1.04
CA ASN A 242 -11.03 -13.68 0.34
C ASN A 242 -11.85 -12.99 -0.74
N LEU A 243 -11.64 -11.69 -0.91
CA LEU A 243 -12.48 -10.82 -1.70
C LEU A 243 -11.69 -10.16 -2.82
N SER A 244 -12.32 -10.08 -3.99
CA SER A 244 -11.95 -9.22 -5.11
C SER A 244 -12.87 -8.00 -5.10
N VAL A 245 -12.31 -6.81 -5.00
CA VAL A 245 -13.02 -5.53 -5.01
C VAL A 245 -12.83 -4.82 -6.34
N ASP A 246 -13.76 -3.93 -6.69
CA ASP A 246 -13.61 -3.01 -7.82
C ASP A 246 -12.54 -1.96 -7.46
N SER A 247 -11.51 -1.83 -8.30
CA SER A 247 -10.39 -0.91 -8.08
C SER A 247 -10.81 0.57 -8.00
N THR A 248 -11.95 0.91 -8.60
CA THR A 248 -12.50 2.28 -8.62
C THR A 248 -13.43 2.58 -7.44
N SER A 249 -13.85 1.54 -6.69
CA SER A 249 -14.63 1.71 -5.47
C SER A 249 -13.81 2.36 -4.35
N ASP A 250 -14.48 2.89 -3.32
CA ASP A 250 -13.77 3.49 -2.20
C ASP A 250 -12.94 2.44 -1.42
N ALA A 251 -13.44 1.21 -1.29
CA ALA A 251 -12.69 0.09 -0.72
C ALA A 251 -11.47 -0.30 -1.59
N GLY A 252 -11.62 -0.29 -2.93
CA GLY A 252 -10.53 -0.55 -3.86
C GLY A 252 -9.45 0.52 -3.82
N LYS A 253 -9.84 1.80 -3.80
CA LYS A 253 -8.89 2.92 -3.61
C LYS A 253 -8.17 2.83 -2.27
N TYR A 254 -8.89 2.54 -1.18
CA TYR A 254 -8.28 2.32 0.12
C TYR A 254 -7.25 1.19 0.08
N ALA A 255 -7.61 0.03 -0.49
CA ALA A 255 -6.70 -1.11 -0.62
C ALA A 255 -5.49 -0.82 -1.52
N SER A 256 -5.67 0.00 -2.57
CA SER A 256 -4.58 0.41 -3.47
C SER A 256 -3.58 1.36 -2.79
N ASN A 257 -4.00 2.08 -1.75
CA ASN A 257 -3.16 2.97 -0.96
C ASN A 257 -2.45 2.29 0.21
N ILE A 258 -2.59 0.96 0.37
CA ILE A 258 -1.83 0.21 1.36
C ILE A 258 -0.38 0.09 0.90
N MET A 259 0.54 0.73 1.62
CA MET A 259 1.96 0.81 1.28
C MET A 259 2.82 -0.27 1.95
N ALA A 260 2.35 -0.84 3.06
CA ALA A 260 3.06 -1.90 3.79
C ALA A 260 2.24 -3.19 3.82
N PHE A 261 2.90 -4.34 3.65
CA PHE A 261 2.22 -5.64 3.64
C PHE A 261 2.93 -6.66 4.55
N PRO A 262 2.15 -7.47 5.29
CA PRO A 262 0.69 -7.42 5.41
C PRO A 262 0.23 -6.24 6.26
N THR A 263 -0.97 -5.75 6.00
CA THR A 263 -1.68 -4.79 6.84
C THR A 263 -3.03 -5.36 7.24
N THR A 264 -3.40 -5.22 8.51
CA THR A 264 -4.68 -5.67 9.04
C THR A 264 -5.41 -4.51 9.70
N ILE A 265 -6.69 -4.33 9.39
CA ILE A 265 -7.58 -3.35 10.01
C ILE A 265 -8.79 -4.03 10.64
N LEU A 266 -9.43 -3.35 11.56
CA LEU A 266 -10.73 -3.74 12.14
C LEU A 266 -11.82 -2.85 11.60
N VAL A 267 -12.95 -3.46 11.25
CA VAL A 267 -14.15 -2.75 10.78
C VAL A 267 -15.31 -3.12 11.68
N ASP A 268 -16.03 -2.11 12.19
CA ASP A 268 -17.20 -2.27 13.05
C ASP A 268 -18.47 -2.65 12.26
N ARG A 269 -19.59 -2.84 12.97
CA ARG A 269 -20.90 -3.17 12.38
C ARG A 269 -21.46 -2.11 11.43
N ASN A 270 -20.98 -0.88 11.55
CA ASN A 270 -21.42 0.25 10.73
C ASN A 270 -20.53 0.44 9.49
N GLY A 271 -19.53 -0.44 9.31
CA GLY A 271 -18.56 -0.34 8.24
C GLY A 271 -17.44 0.66 8.51
N ASN A 272 -17.28 1.16 9.73
CA ASN A 272 -16.21 2.10 10.07
C ASN A 272 -14.93 1.36 10.43
N ILE A 273 -13.79 1.89 10.01
CA ILE A 273 -12.49 1.42 10.49
C ILE A 273 -12.36 1.86 11.96
N VAL A 274 -11.94 0.94 12.83
CA VAL A 274 -11.78 1.16 14.26
C VAL A 274 -10.36 0.79 14.71
N GLY A 275 -9.75 1.69 15.47
CA GLY A 275 -8.36 1.58 15.89
C GLY A 275 -7.37 1.86 14.78
N ASP A 276 -6.09 1.67 15.08
CA ASP A 276 -5.00 1.89 14.13
C ASP A 276 -4.76 0.63 13.28
N PRO A 277 -4.38 0.77 12.00
CA PRO A 277 -3.95 -0.35 11.17
C PRO A 277 -2.77 -1.10 11.81
N MET A 278 -2.84 -2.41 11.85
CA MET A 278 -1.73 -3.23 12.30
C MET A 278 -0.84 -3.57 11.12
N LEU A 279 0.42 -3.21 11.19
CA LEU A 279 1.45 -3.49 10.19
C LEU A 279 2.23 -4.75 10.59
N GLY A 280 2.51 -5.59 9.60
CA GLY A 280 3.24 -6.85 9.80
C GLY A 280 2.35 -8.04 10.15
N GLY A 281 2.95 -9.24 10.10
CA GLY A 281 2.23 -10.51 10.22
C GLY A 281 1.83 -10.86 11.66
N ILE A 282 0.70 -11.55 11.81
CA ILE A 282 0.22 -12.10 13.07
C ILE A 282 0.75 -13.51 13.36
N ASP A 283 1.65 -14.02 12.55
CA ASP A 283 2.49 -15.18 12.88
C ASP A 283 3.46 -14.86 14.04
N ASN A 284 3.73 -13.59 14.28
CA ASN A 284 4.35 -13.08 15.50
C ASN A 284 3.33 -13.04 16.65
N GLN A 285 3.70 -13.60 17.80
CA GLN A 285 2.81 -13.73 18.97
C GLN A 285 2.41 -12.37 19.55
N GLU A 286 3.31 -11.39 19.55
CA GLU A 286 3.05 -10.04 20.08
C GLU A 286 1.99 -9.32 19.22
N ASN A 287 2.13 -9.39 17.90
CA ASN A 287 1.13 -8.84 16.95
C ASN A 287 -0.23 -9.56 17.11
N TYR A 288 -0.21 -10.89 17.25
CA TYR A 288 -1.42 -11.65 17.48
C TYR A 288 -2.16 -11.22 18.76
N ASP A 289 -1.43 -11.10 19.88
CA ASP A 289 -2.00 -10.72 21.17
C ASP A 289 -2.53 -9.27 21.13
N ALA A 290 -1.80 -8.36 20.47
CA ALA A 290 -2.23 -6.98 20.28
C ALA A 290 -3.51 -6.90 19.43
N LEU A 291 -3.59 -7.66 18.32
CA LEU A 291 -4.78 -7.73 17.48
C LEU A 291 -5.97 -8.30 18.25
N MET A 292 -5.77 -9.40 18.98
CA MET A 292 -6.82 -9.99 19.80
C MET A 292 -7.38 -9.02 20.84
N LYS A 293 -6.51 -8.21 21.47
CA LYS A 293 -6.93 -7.17 22.40
C LYS A 293 -7.78 -6.10 21.74
N GLN A 294 -7.40 -5.65 20.55
CA GLN A 294 -8.19 -4.67 19.77
C GLN A 294 -9.54 -5.28 19.36
N ILE A 295 -9.55 -6.51 18.83
CA ILE A 295 -10.78 -7.24 18.47
C ILE A 295 -11.74 -7.30 19.66
N GLN A 296 -11.25 -7.70 20.85
CA GLN A 296 -12.08 -7.80 22.04
C GLN A 296 -12.66 -6.43 22.42
N SER A 297 -11.88 -5.36 22.31
CA SER A 297 -12.36 -3.99 22.59
C SER A 297 -13.49 -3.56 21.66
N VAL A 298 -13.46 -4.00 20.38
CA VAL A 298 -14.54 -3.69 19.42
C VAL A 298 -15.80 -4.52 19.68
N ILE A 299 -15.64 -5.79 20.08
CA ILE A 299 -16.76 -6.68 20.41
C ILE A 299 -17.51 -6.19 21.65
N ASP A 300 -16.79 -5.65 22.63
CA ASP A 300 -17.34 -5.19 23.92
C ASP A 300 -17.94 -3.78 23.85
N ALA A 301 -17.74 -3.03 22.74
CA ALA A 301 -18.25 -1.66 22.54
C ALA A 301 -19.67 -1.63 22.00
#